data_c529be3c41ac66d2081463eb7578f0be
#
_entry.id   c529be3c41ac66d2081463eb7578f0be
#
_cell.length_a   1.000
_cell.length_b   1.000
_cell.length_c   1.000
_cell.angle_alpha   90.00
_cell.angle_beta   90.00
_cell.angle_gamma   90.00
#
_symmetry.space_group_name_H-M   'P 1'
#
loop_
_entity.id
_entity.type
_entity.pdbx_description
1 polymer ?
#
loop_
_entity_poly.entity_id
_entity_poly.type
_entity_poly.pdbx_seq_one_letter_code
_entity_poly.pdbx_strand_id
1 'polypeptide(L)'
;EMSRGLGDVYKRQLLDIEKIAYTEPRYAGLYPLSLSSRMQVLKGRLSSNELVPYFSDLNQPNHCINTLFFHTRFSTNTDPHPTMAQPFRMIAHNGELNTDKKNRLSENAIAKAKDNRIIRPNGQSDSCRLDQTFHSRIMEDDMDLVTAVVSMMPPAWENDNAIDKNVRDMLEYFSLYEEKNDGPAALIFGDGNIIGARLDRLGLRPLRTIETDKHIAVTSVSYTHLTLPTNSG
;
A
#
# COMPACT_ATOMS: atom_id res chain seq x y z
N GLU A 1 17.51 13.46 -13.55
CA GLU A 1 16.72 12.70 -14.57
C GLU A 1 17.11 11.23 -14.66
N MET A 2 18.40 10.88 -14.65
CA MET A 2 18.82 9.45 -14.74
C MET A 2 18.42 8.59 -13.53
N SER A 3 18.29 9.13 -12.33
CA SER A 3 17.92 8.36 -11.13
C SER A 3 16.43 8.00 -11.05
N ARG A 4 15.54 8.79 -11.68
CA ARG A 4 14.12 8.45 -11.82
C ARG A 4 13.92 7.23 -12.74
N GLY A 5 14.65 7.14 -13.86
CA GLY A 5 14.45 6.09 -14.85
C GLY A 5 14.72 4.67 -14.36
N LEU A 6 15.71 4.45 -13.49
CA LEU A 6 16.07 3.10 -13.05
C LEU A 6 15.05 2.51 -12.07
N GLY A 7 14.54 3.34 -11.14
CA GLY A 7 13.50 2.92 -10.20
C GLY A 7 12.19 2.53 -10.88
N ASP A 8 11.83 3.26 -11.93
CA ASP A 8 10.60 3.00 -12.69
C ASP A 8 10.70 1.75 -13.56
N VAL A 9 11.90 1.44 -14.08
CA VAL A 9 12.15 0.19 -14.81
C VAL A 9 11.88 -1.03 -13.93
N TYR A 10 12.40 -1.07 -12.72
CA TYR A 10 12.17 -2.20 -11.80
C TYR A 10 10.69 -2.34 -11.40
N LYS A 11 10.01 -1.23 -11.17
CA LYS A 11 8.59 -1.25 -10.81
C LYS A 11 7.72 -1.78 -11.98
N ARG A 12 8.04 -1.42 -13.23
CA ARG A 12 7.37 -1.98 -14.42
C ARG A 12 7.68 -3.46 -14.61
N GLN A 13 8.94 -3.86 -14.44
CA GLN A 13 9.33 -5.27 -14.49
C GLN A 13 8.58 -6.14 -13.48
N LEU A 14 8.23 -5.59 -12.32
CA LEU A 14 7.44 -6.33 -11.33
C LEU A 14 6.05 -6.70 -11.88
N LEU A 15 5.38 -5.82 -12.61
CA LEU A 15 4.09 -6.13 -13.26
C LEU A 15 4.25 -7.23 -14.33
N ASP A 16 5.33 -7.21 -15.09
CA ASP A 16 5.62 -8.25 -16.09
C ASP A 16 5.93 -9.61 -15.43
N ILE A 17 6.69 -9.60 -14.32
CA ILE A 17 6.97 -10.80 -13.53
C ILE A 17 5.68 -11.37 -12.92
N GLU A 18 4.80 -10.53 -12.39
CA GLU A 18 3.49 -10.95 -11.88
C GLU A 18 2.64 -11.59 -12.97
N LYS A 19 2.61 -11.00 -14.15
CA LYS A 19 1.90 -11.57 -15.30
C LYS A 19 2.39 -12.99 -15.61
N ILE A 20 3.69 -13.18 -15.67
CA ILE A 20 4.29 -14.50 -15.91
C ILE A 20 3.98 -15.45 -14.76
N ALA A 21 4.18 -15.00 -13.50
CA ALA A 21 3.98 -15.82 -12.32
C ALA A 21 2.55 -16.33 -12.17
N TYR A 22 1.56 -15.51 -12.57
CA TYR A 22 0.14 -15.84 -12.38
C TYR A 22 -0.51 -16.52 -13.60
N THR A 23 0.14 -16.51 -14.77
CA THR A 23 -0.42 -17.11 -15.98
C THR A 23 0.26 -18.41 -16.38
N GLU A 24 1.53 -18.61 -16.03
CA GLU A 24 2.27 -19.80 -16.43
C GLU A 24 2.25 -20.90 -15.37
N PRO A 25 1.72 -22.10 -15.68
CA PRO A 25 1.59 -23.19 -14.69
C PRO A 25 2.89 -23.61 -14.00
N ARG A 26 4.05 -23.46 -14.68
CA ARG A 26 5.36 -23.79 -14.12
C ARG A 26 5.77 -22.91 -12.93
N TYR A 27 5.12 -21.77 -12.78
CA TYR A 27 5.35 -20.83 -11.68
C TYR A 27 4.21 -20.81 -10.67
N ALA A 28 3.34 -21.82 -10.70
CA ALA A 28 2.23 -21.92 -9.74
C ALA A 28 2.74 -21.80 -8.29
N GLY A 29 2.17 -20.89 -7.54
CA GLY A 29 2.58 -20.60 -6.16
C GLY A 29 3.68 -19.55 -6.01
N LEU A 30 4.29 -19.08 -7.10
CA LEU A 30 5.20 -17.94 -7.04
C LEU A 30 4.40 -16.64 -6.83
N TYR A 31 4.81 -15.87 -5.84
CA TYR A 31 4.20 -14.58 -5.53
C TYR A 31 5.27 -13.51 -5.31
N PRO A 32 5.50 -12.61 -6.28
CA PRO A 32 6.46 -11.52 -6.14
C PRO A 32 6.01 -10.52 -5.07
N LEU A 33 6.81 -10.30 -4.03
CA LEU A 33 6.49 -9.37 -2.96
C LEU A 33 6.85 -7.94 -3.32
N SER A 34 8.07 -7.73 -3.80
CA SER A 34 8.58 -6.43 -4.22
C SER A 34 9.74 -6.58 -5.20
N LEU A 35 9.91 -5.59 -6.06
CA LEU A 35 11.09 -5.38 -6.87
C LEU A 35 11.32 -3.88 -6.97
N SER A 36 12.29 -3.37 -6.21
CA SER A 36 12.58 -1.95 -6.13
C SER A 36 14.00 -1.72 -5.65
N SER A 37 14.63 -0.67 -6.13
CA SER A 37 15.92 -0.21 -5.62
C SER A 37 15.83 0.57 -4.30
N ARG A 38 14.64 0.85 -3.82
CA ARG A 38 14.41 1.72 -2.64
C ARG A 38 13.55 1.09 -1.56
N MET A 39 12.81 0.05 -1.88
CA MET A 39 11.88 -0.61 -0.96
C MET A 39 12.08 -2.12 -0.99
N GLN A 40 11.98 -2.74 0.17
CA GLN A 40 11.98 -4.18 0.32
C GLN A 40 10.78 -4.58 1.18
N VAL A 41 10.07 -5.62 0.75
CA VAL A 41 8.96 -6.19 1.51
C VAL A 41 9.36 -7.55 2.03
N LEU A 42 9.33 -7.70 3.34
CA LEU A 42 9.63 -8.95 4.05
C LEU A 42 8.37 -9.45 4.73
N LYS A 43 8.03 -10.70 4.55
CA LYS A 43 6.84 -11.33 5.12
C LYS A 43 7.12 -12.73 5.60
N GLY A 44 6.51 -13.12 6.70
CA GLY A 44 6.60 -14.48 7.23
C GLY A 44 5.64 -14.71 8.39
N ARG A 45 5.35 -15.95 8.69
CA ARG A 45 4.66 -16.36 9.91
C ARG A 45 5.70 -16.53 11.01
N LEU A 46 6.17 -15.41 11.53
CA LEU A 46 7.27 -15.31 12.46
C LEU A 46 6.81 -14.51 13.68
N SER A 47 7.34 -14.84 14.83
CA SER A 47 7.28 -13.94 15.99
C SER A 47 8.25 -12.77 15.80
N SER A 48 8.06 -11.70 16.57
CA SER A 48 8.97 -10.54 16.50
C SER A 48 10.43 -10.87 16.76
N ASN A 49 10.69 -11.90 17.60
CA ASN A 49 12.05 -12.34 17.94
C ASN A 49 12.70 -13.16 16.82
N GLU A 50 11.91 -13.74 15.93
CA GLU A 50 12.39 -14.57 14.82
C GLU A 50 12.65 -13.77 13.55
N LEU A 51 12.06 -12.57 13.43
CA LEU A 51 12.10 -11.77 12.20
C LEU A 51 13.54 -11.45 11.79
N VAL A 52 14.33 -10.87 12.68
CA VAL A 52 15.70 -10.46 12.39
C VAL A 52 16.63 -11.65 12.16
N PRO A 53 16.60 -12.72 12.98
CA PRO A 53 17.37 -13.95 12.68
C PRO A 53 17.01 -14.61 11.36
N TYR A 54 15.74 -14.57 10.97
CA TYR A 54 15.27 -15.20 9.73
C TYR A 54 15.70 -14.42 8.48
N PHE A 55 15.62 -13.09 8.51
CA PHE A 55 16.06 -12.23 7.42
C PHE A 55 17.45 -11.65 7.72
N SER A 56 18.47 -12.41 7.32
CA SER A 56 19.88 -12.07 7.61
C SER A 56 20.29 -10.67 7.17
N ASP A 57 19.67 -10.13 6.14
CA ASP A 57 19.92 -8.77 5.65
C ASP A 57 19.66 -7.71 6.74
N LEU A 58 18.70 -7.95 7.64
CA LEU A 58 18.40 -7.05 8.74
C LEU A 58 19.50 -6.98 9.82
N ASN A 59 20.41 -7.96 9.82
CA ASN A 59 21.55 -8.01 10.75
C ASN A 59 22.81 -7.36 10.18
N GLN A 60 22.79 -6.86 8.94
CA GLN A 60 23.96 -6.24 8.34
C GLN A 60 24.26 -4.87 8.97
N PRO A 61 25.48 -4.61 9.45
CA PRO A 61 25.81 -3.35 10.12
C PRO A 61 25.56 -2.09 9.28
N ASN A 62 25.61 -2.23 7.97
CA ASN A 62 25.41 -1.15 7.01
C ASN A 62 23.97 -1.08 6.44
N HIS A 63 23.07 -1.90 6.96
CA HIS A 63 21.67 -1.88 6.53
C HIS A 63 20.93 -0.74 7.24
N CYS A 64 20.87 0.40 6.59
CA CYS A 64 20.18 1.58 7.11
C CYS A 64 18.75 1.66 6.55
N ILE A 65 17.81 1.88 7.43
CA ILE A 65 16.38 2.03 7.08
C ILE A 65 15.94 3.44 7.46
N ASN A 66 15.48 4.23 6.50
CA ASN A 66 14.93 5.56 6.74
C ASN A 66 13.44 5.51 7.12
N THR A 67 12.73 4.53 6.60
CA THR A 67 11.28 4.36 6.83
C THR A 67 10.96 2.89 7.01
N LEU A 68 10.18 2.59 8.03
CA LEU A 68 9.71 1.24 8.34
C LEU A 68 8.18 1.20 8.39
N PHE A 69 7.57 0.42 7.51
CA PHE A 69 6.17 0.01 7.63
C PHE A 69 6.13 -1.40 8.21
N PHE A 70 5.31 -1.62 9.22
CA PHE A 70 5.12 -2.96 9.78
C PHE A 70 3.68 -3.23 10.15
N HIS A 71 3.31 -4.50 10.09
CA HIS A 71 2.02 -5.00 10.51
C HIS A 71 2.21 -6.33 11.22
N THR A 72 1.73 -6.45 12.45
CA THR A 72 2.02 -7.59 13.33
C THR A 72 1.04 -8.76 13.21
N ARG A 73 -0.03 -8.61 12.42
CA ARG A 73 -1.08 -9.63 12.31
C ARG A 73 -1.41 -9.95 10.86
N PHE A 74 -1.67 -11.23 10.61
CA PHE A 74 -2.43 -11.65 9.44
C PHE A 74 -3.90 -11.25 9.57
N SER A 75 -4.65 -11.32 8.48
CA SER A 75 -6.09 -11.07 8.52
C SER A 75 -6.78 -11.95 9.57
N THR A 76 -7.78 -11.40 10.26
CA THR A 76 -8.57 -12.12 11.28
C THR A 76 -9.65 -13.01 10.68
N ASN A 77 -10.08 -12.75 9.43
CA ASN A 77 -11.26 -13.34 8.80
C ASN A 77 -10.94 -14.25 7.61
N THR A 78 -9.67 -14.45 7.28
CA THR A 78 -9.22 -15.28 6.15
C THR A 78 -8.14 -16.25 6.59
N ASP A 79 -7.96 -17.33 5.84
CA ASP A 79 -6.84 -18.23 6.05
C ASP A 79 -5.51 -17.46 5.93
N PRO A 80 -4.63 -17.52 6.94
CA PRO A 80 -3.42 -16.71 6.95
C PRO A 80 -2.43 -17.19 5.90
N HIS A 81 -2.32 -16.47 4.81
CA HIS A 81 -1.35 -16.71 3.76
C HIS A 81 -0.40 -15.50 3.61
N PRO A 82 0.91 -15.69 3.44
CA PRO A 82 1.87 -14.58 3.32
C PRO A 82 1.54 -13.59 2.22
N THR A 83 0.93 -14.04 1.12
CA THR A 83 0.53 -13.16 0.01
C THR A 83 -0.53 -12.14 0.40
N MET A 84 -1.36 -12.46 1.41
CA MET A 84 -2.41 -11.57 1.93
C MET A 84 -1.96 -10.77 3.15
N ALA A 85 -0.76 -11.02 3.66
CA ALA A 85 -0.21 -10.28 4.79
C ALA A 85 0.22 -8.88 4.38
N GLN A 86 0.03 -7.95 5.30
CA GLN A 86 0.55 -6.57 5.18
C GLN A 86 1.94 -6.46 5.83
N PRO A 87 2.75 -5.46 5.47
CA PRO A 87 2.55 -4.45 4.43
C PRO A 87 2.56 -5.04 3.02
N PHE A 88 1.85 -4.39 2.11
CA PHE A 88 2.01 -4.62 0.68
C PHE A 88 3.19 -3.79 0.14
N ARG A 89 3.27 -3.57 -1.18
CA ARG A 89 4.40 -2.82 -1.76
C ARG A 89 4.40 -1.36 -1.36
N MET A 90 3.23 -0.74 -1.40
CA MET A 90 3.06 0.69 -1.20
C MET A 90 2.21 1.03 0.00
N ILE A 91 1.37 0.09 0.47
CA ILE A 91 0.41 0.35 1.52
C ILE A 91 0.43 -0.65 2.65
N ALA A 92 0.01 -0.18 3.82
CA ALA A 92 -0.51 -0.99 4.91
C ALA A 92 -1.67 -0.25 5.57
N HIS A 93 -2.62 -0.99 6.10
CA HIS A 93 -3.75 -0.38 6.81
C HIS A 93 -4.21 -1.24 7.98
N ASN A 94 -4.84 -0.59 8.94
CA ASN A 94 -5.62 -1.26 9.95
C ASN A 94 -7.11 -0.95 9.74
N GLY A 95 -7.91 -1.99 9.58
CA GLY A 95 -9.34 -1.89 9.33
C GLY A 95 -9.80 -2.86 8.26
N GLU A 96 -11.00 -2.63 7.74
CA GLU A 96 -11.63 -3.42 6.70
C GLU A 96 -11.86 -2.54 5.49
N LEU A 97 -11.08 -2.77 4.43
CA LEU A 97 -11.34 -2.20 3.12
C LEU A 97 -12.27 -3.16 2.38
N ASN A 98 -13.41 -2.65 1.98
CA ASN A 98 -14.42 -3.40 1.25
C ASN A 98 -14.54 -2.81 -0.16
N THR A 99 -14.47 -3.69 -1.14
CA THR A 99 -14.79 -3.39 -2.53
C THR A 99 -16.06 -4.14 -2.87
N ASP A 100 -17.10 -3.45 -3.28
CA ASP A 100 -18.30 -4.13 -3.71
C ASP A 100 -18.14 -4.78 -5.09
N LYS A 101 -19.08 -5.64 -5.47
CA LYS A 101 -19.02 -6.33 -6.76
C LYS A 101 -19.06 -5.36 -7.94
N LYS A 102 -19.78 -4.25 -7.78
CA LYS A 102 -19.88 -3.22 -8.82
C LYS A 102 -18.53 -2.57 -9.06
N ASN A 103 -17.83 -2.18 -7.99
CA ASN A 103 -16.51 -1.59 -8.08
C ASN A 103 -15.51 -2.53 -8.74
N ARG A 104 -15.53 -3.82 -8.38
CA ARG A 104 -14.66 -4.83 -9.03
C ARG A 104 -14.94 -4.99 -10.53
N LEU A 105 -16.20 -4.89 -10.93
CA LEU A 105 -16.58 -4.99 -12.35
C LEU A 105 -16.12 -3.74 -13.11
N SER A 106 -16.30 -2.55 -12.55
CA SER A 106 -15.86 -1.30 -13.15
C SER A 106 -14.36 -1.25 -13.28
N GLU A 107 -13.62 -1.65 -12.25
CA GLU A 107 -12.15 -1.74 -12.29
C GLU A 107 -11.68 -2.68 -13.40
N ASN A 108 -12.30 -3.84 -13.56
CA ASN A 108 -11.98 -4.77 -14.62
C ASN A 108 -12.32 -4.19 -16.01
N ALA A 109 -13.41 -3.43 -16.13
CA ALA A 109 -13.80 -2.77 -17.37
C ALA A 109 -12.81 -1.65 -17.75
N ILE A 110 -12.39 -0.84 -16.78
CA ILE A 110 -11.38 0.20 -16.95
C ILE A 110 -10.04 -0.42 -17.35
N ALA A 111 -9.61 -1.46 -16.65
CA ALA A 111 -8.38 -2.19 -16.96
C ALA A 111 -8.42 -2.74 -18.39
N LYS A 112 -9.53 -3.33 -18.80
CA LYS A 112 -9.70 -3.85 -20.16
C LYS A 112 -9.72 -2.74 -21.23
N ALA A 113 -10.38 -1.63 -20.95
CA ALA A 113 -10.45 -0.50 -21.88
C ALA A 113 -9.08 0.20 -22.08
N LYS A 114 -8.24 0.18 -21.06
CA LYS A 114 -6.87 0.74 -21.09
C LYS A 114 -5.82 -0.26 -21.59
N ASP A 115 -6.22 -1.48 -22.02
CA ASP A 115 -5.29 -2.60 -22.27
C ASP A 115 -4.34 -2.85 -21.10
N ASN A 116 -4.83 -2.60 -19.91
CA ASN A 116 -4.08 -2.68 -18.68
C ASN A 116 -3.69 -4.13 -18.37
N ARG A 117 -2.41 -4.36 -18.10
CA ARG A 117 -1.81 -5.69 -17.99
C ARG A 117 -1.88 -6.30 -16.60
N ILE A 118 -2.65 -5.71 -15.68
CA ILE A 118 -2.78 -6.28 -14.35
C ILE A 118 -3.46 -7.64 -14.42
N ILE A 119 -2.74 -8.65 -13.99
CA ILE A 119 -3.29 -9.98 -13.76
C ILE A 119 -3.39 -10.19 -12.27
N ARG A 120 -4.58 -10.57 -11.82
CA ARG A 120 -4.86 -10.76 -10.41
C ARG A 120 -4.98 -12.25 -10.10
N PRO A 121 -4.22 -12.78 -9.15
CA PRO A 121 -4.37 -14.17 -8.73
C PRO A 121 -5.70 -14.38 -8.02
N ASN A 122 -6.24 -15.59 -8.11
CA ASN A 122 -7.43 -15.97 -7.36
C ASN A 122 -7.16 -15.90 -5.85
N GLY A 123 -8.17 -15.49 -5.09
CA GLY A 123 -8.08 -15.41 -3.62
C GLY A 123 -7.33 -14.18 -3.09
N GLN A 124 -7.00 -13.22 -3.95
CA GLN A 124 -6.38 -11.98 -3.55
C GLN A 124 -7.34 -11.14 -2.67
N SER A 125 -6.83 -10.56 -1.58
CA SER A 125 -7.60 -9.65 -0.73
C SER A 125 -7.88 -8.32 -1.42
N ASP A 126 -8.94 -7.61 -1.00
CA ASP A 126 -9.26 -6.28 -1.54
C ASP A 126 -8.10 -5.28 -1.32
N SER A 127 -7.41 -5.37 -0.19
CA SER A 127 -6.25 -4.53 0.11
C SER A 127 -5.07 -4.80 -0.83
N CYS A 128 -4.81 -6.06 -1.16
CA CYS A 128 -3.78 -6.42 -2.12
C CYS A 128 -4.15 -5.95 -3.54
N ARG A 129 -5.43 -6.03 -3.90
CA ARG A 129 -5.95 -5.49 -5.17
C ARG A 129 -5.75 -3.99 -5.25
N LEU A 130 -6.06 -3.26 -4.17
CA LEU A 130 -5.86 -1.82 -4.09
C LEU A 130 -4.39 -1.45 -4.27
N ASP A 131 -3.46 -2.14 -3.59
CA ASP A 131 -2.02 -1.93 -3.74
C ASP A 131 -1.55 -2.12 -5.19
N GLN A 132 -2.02 -3.18 -5.85
CA GLN A 132 -1.75 -3.42 -7.27
C GLN A 132 -2.33 -2.31 -8.16
N THR A 133 -3.52 -1.82 -7.85
CA THR A 133 -4.15 -0.74 -8.61
C THR A 133 -3.35 0.56 -8.46
N PHE A 134 -2.90 0.92 -7.26
CA PHE A 134 -1.98 2.05 -7.08
C PHE A 134 -0.71 1.89 -7.92
N HIS A 135 -0.11 0.71 -7.88
CA HIS A 135 1.09 0.44 -8.66
C HIS A 135 0.86 0.65 -10.17
N SER A 136 -0.24 0.16 -10.70
CA SER A 136 -0.61 0.36 -12.10
C SER A 136 -0.84 1.84 -12.44
N ARG A 137 -1.58 2.57 -11.61
CA ARG A 137 -1.83 4.00 -11.85
C ARG A 137 -0.53 4.82 -11.90
N ILE A 138 0.42 4.49 -11.03
CA ILE A 138 1.71 5.17 -10.99
C ILE A 138 2.56 4.80 -12.21
N MET A 139 2.55 3.53 -12.64
CA MET A 139 3.45 3.06 -13.70
C MET A 139 2.90 3.25 -15.12
N GLU A 140 1.58 3.19 -15.28
CA GLU A 140 0.94 3.22 -16.58
C GLU A 140 0.26 4.55 -16.87
N ASP A 141 -0.29 5.21 -15.85
CA ASP A 141 -0.99 6.49 -15.98
C ASP A 141 -0.12 7.69 -15.54
N ASP A 142 1.13 7.47 -15.14
CA ASP A 142 2.08 8.48 -14.64
C ASP A 142 1.53 9.31 -13.47
N MET A 143 0.65 8.70 -12.68
CA MET A 143 0.01 9.33 -11.54
C MET A 143 0.97 9.33 -10.34
N ASP A 144 1.07 10.43 -9.62
CA ASP A 144 1.80 10.43 -8.35
C ASP A 144 1.05 9.64 -7.26
N LEU A 145 1.78 9.11 -6.29
CA LEU A 145 1.22 8.25 -5.25
C LEU A 145 0.14 8.94 -4.40
N VAL A 146 0.29 10.22 -4.10
CA VAL A 146 -0.68 10.96 -3.28
C VAL A 146 -2.00 11.10 -4.03
N THR A 147 -1.92 11.48 -5.30
CA THR A 147 -3.09 11.57 -6.18
C THR A 147 -3.77 10.22 -6.35
N ALA A 148 -3.01 9.13 -6.55
CA ALA A 148 -3.56 7.78 -6.64
C ALA A 148 -4.33 7.40 -5.37
N VAL A 149 -3.74 7.63 -4.19
CA VAL A 149 -4.39 7.34 -2.91
C VAL A 149 -5.65 8.18 -2.70
N VAL A 150 -5.59 9.48 -3.01
CA VAL A 150 -6.73 10.40 -2.81
C VAL A 150 -7.85 10.12 -3.80
N SER A 151 -7.54 9.73 -5.03
CA SER A 151 -8.56 9.40 -6.04
C SER A 151 -9.36 8.15 -5.70
N MET A 152 -8.69 7.11 -5.19
CA MET A 152 -9.34 5.82 -4.87
C MET A 152 -9.88 5.74 -3.44
N MET A 153 -9.40 6.59 -2.55
CA MET A 153 -9.89 6.71 -1.18
C MET A 153 -10.16 8.20 -0.87
N PRO A 154 -11.12 8.85 -1.55
CA PRO A 154 -11.39 10.28 -1.36
C PRO A 154 -11.92 10.57 0.04
N PRO A 155 -11.66 11.79 0.57
CA PRO A 155 -12.37 12.27 1.75
C PRO A 155 -13.87 12.46 1.46
N ALA A 156 -14.67 12.73 2.47
CA ALA A 156 -16.04 13.20 2.29
C ALA A 156 -16.01 14.68 1.86
N TRP A 157 -15.92 14.91 0.58
CA TRP A 157 -15.68 16.25 -0.01
C TRP A 157 -16.94 16.92 -0.57
N GLU A 158 -17.97 16.15 -0.85
CA GLU A 158 -19.13 16.61 -1.62
C GLU A 158 -19.86 17.79 -0.95
N ASN A 159 -19.94 17.77 0.38
CA ASN A 159 -20.60 18.80 1.18
C ASN A 159 -19.64 19.69 1.97
N ASP A 160 -18.34 19.60 1.74
CA ASP A 160 -17.33 20.39 2.43
C ASP A 160 -17.08 21.69 1.68
N ASN A 161 -17.64 22.78 2.20
CA ASN A 161 -17.47 24.12 1.59
C ASN A 161 -16.10 24.75 1.86
N ALA A 162 -15.29 24.17 2.73
CA ALA A 162 -13.96 24.67 3.07
C ALA A 162 -12.85 24.11 2.15
N ILE A 163 -13.16 23.10 1.35
CA ILE A 163 -12.20 22.50 0.41
C ILE A 163 -11.82 23.50 -0.69
N ASP A 164 -10.53 23.58 -0.99
CA ASP A 164 -10.01 24.35 -2.12
C ASP A 164 -10.68 23.93 -3.44
N LYS A 165 -10.98 24.91 -4.30
CA LYS A 165 -11.68 24.66 -5.56
C LYS A 165 -10.93 23.67 -6.46
N ASN A 166 -9.61 23.79 -6.58
CA ASN A 166 -8.83 22.91 -7.46
C ASN A 166 -8.84 21.47 -6.93
N VAL A 167 -8.80 21.30 -5.60
CA VAL A 167 -8.91 19.98 -4.96
C VAL A 167 -10.30 19.39 -5.20
N ARG A 168 -11.35 20.19 -5.08
CA ARG A 168 -12.73 19.78 -5.38
C ARG A 168 -12.87 19.32 -6.83
N ASP A 169 -12.42 20.14 -7.78
CA ASP A 169 -12.49 19.86 -9.22
C ASP A 169 -11.73 18.55 -9.55
N MET A 170 -10.57 18.32 -8.90
CA MET A 170 -9.81 17.09 -9.03
C MET A 170 -10.59 15.87 -8.48
N LEU A 171 -11.17 15.99 -7.30
CA LEU A 171 -11.96 14.90 -6.70
C LEU A 171 -13.21 14.58 -7.51
N GLU A 172 -13.89 15.60 -8.04
CA GLU A 172 -15.02 15.44 -8.95
C GLU A 172 -14.61 14.71 -10.22
N TYR A 173 -13.51 15.13 -10.86
CA TYR A 173 -12.95 14.48 -12.05
C TYR A 173 -12.70 12.98 -11.80
N PHE A 174 -11.97 12.65 -10.73
CA PHE A 174 -11.68 11.25 -10.41
C PHE A 174 -12.94 10.45 -10.02
N SER A 175 -13.96 11.11 -9.47
CA SER A 175 -15.22 10.42 -9.12
C SER A 175 -15.99 9.88 -10.33
N LEU A 176 -15.68 10.35 -11.53
CA LEU A 176 -16.33 9.95 -12.77
C LEU A 176 -15.85 8.57 -13.26
N TYR A 177 -14.62 8.19 -12.94
CA TYR A 177 -14.05 6.96 -13.50
C TYR A 177 -13.20 6.13 -12.52
N GLU A 178 -12.74 6.69 -11.41
CA GLU A 178 -12.03 5.89 -10.40
C GLU A 178 -12.99 5.29 -9.40
N GLU A 179 -12.78 4.01 -9.10
CA GLU A 179 -13.61 3.28 -8.15
C GLU A 179 -13.16 3.54 -6.71
N LYS A 180 -14.10 3.97 -5.91
CA LYS A 180 -13.87 4.26 -4.50
C LYS A 180 -13.73 2.99 -3.70
N ASN A 181 -12.67 2.91 -2.92
CA ASN A 181 -12.54 1.92 -1.86
C ASN A 181 -13.03 2.54 -0.55
N ASP A 182 -13.92 1.87 0.13
CA ASP A 182 -14.55 2.37 1.35
C ASP A 182 -14.38 1.37 2.50
N GLY A 183 -14.73 1.81 3.69
CA GLY A 183 -14.64 1.03 4.91
C GLY A 183 -13.74 1.67 5.96
N PRO A 184 -13.88 1.27 7.22
CA PRO A 184 -13.09 1.82 8.32
C PRO A 184 -11.62 1.43 8.18
N ALA A 185 -10.76 2.35 7.77
CA ALA A 185 -9.34 2.10 7.58
C ALA A 185 -8.46 3.29 7.98
N ALA A 186 -7.37 2.98 8.69
CA ALA A 186 -6.24 3.87 8.86
C ALA A 186 -5.12 3.37 7.94
N LEU A 187 -4.82 4.13 6.91
CA LEU A 187 -3.89 3.78 5.85
C LEU A 187 -2.55 4.50 6.03
N ILE A 188 -1.46 3.79 5.86
CA ILE A 188 -0.14 4.34 5.60
C ILE A 188 0.29 3.93 4.20
N PHE A 189 1.02 4.80 3.51
CA PHE A 189 1.48 4.54 2.16
C PHE A 189 2.86 5.14 1.88
N GLY A 190 3.58 4.58 0.92
CA GLY A 190 4.89 5.07 0.51
C GLY A 190 5.40 4.36 -0.73
N ASP A 191 6.31 5.00 -1.45
CA ASP A 191 6.95 4.49 -2.66
C ASP A 191 8.48 4.48 -2.61
N GLY A 192 9.03 4.77 -1.43
CA GLY A 192 10.48 4.92 -1.19
C GLY A 192 11.00 6.36 -1.39
N ASN A 193 10.15 7.30 -1.85
CA ASN A 193 10.44 8.73 -1.94
C ASN A 193 9.52 9.55 -1.04
N ILE A 194 8.25 9.16 -1.00
CA ILE A 194 7.20 9.84 -0.27
C ILE A 194 6.62 8.83 0.71
N ILE A 195 6.27 9.31 1.89
CA ILE A 195 5.47 8.59 2.87
C ILE A 195 4.27 9.45 3.23
N GLY A 196 3.16 8.78 3.47
CA GLY A 196 1.95 9.45 3.89
C GLY A 196 1.07 8.56 4.74
N ALA A 197 0.10 9.20 5.37
CA ALA A 197 -0.91 8.51 6.14
C ALA A 197 -2.25 9.22 6.01
N ARG A 198 -3.34 8.46 6.03
CA ARG A 198 -4.68 9.02 5.98
C ARG A 198 -5.71 8.15 6.66
N LEU A 199 -6.77 8.77 7.05
CA LEU A 199 -7.99 8.11 7.51
C LEU A 199 -8.86 7.68 6.33
N ASP A 200 -9.79 6.76 6.59
CA ASP A 200 -10.90 6.48 5.71
C ASP A 200 -11.78 7.74 5.49
N ARG A 201 -12.73 7.62 4.55
CA ARG A 201 -13.62 8.72 4.16
C ARG A 201 -14.31 9.43 5.33
N LEU A 202 -14.71 8.68 6.33
CA LEU A 202 -15.48 9.16 7.50
C LEU A 202 -14.64 9.28 8.77
N GLY A 203 -13.37 8.89 8.74
CA GLY A 203 -12.49 8.92 9.90
C GLY A 203 -12.89 7.92 11.00
N LEU A 204 -13.41 6.76 10.61
CA LEU A 204 -13.92 5.75 11.54
C LEU A 204 -12.80 5.03 12.31
N ARG A 205 -11.63 4.86 11.68
CA ARG A 205 -10.45 4.31 12.34
C ARG A 205 -9.57 5.41 12.89
N PRO A 206 -9.06 5.27 14.12
CA PRO A 206 -8.12 6.24 14.65
C PRO A 206 -6.77 6.16 13.94
N LEU A 207 -6.13 7.30 13.76
CA LEU A 207 -4.76 7.43 13.31
C LEU A 207 -4.09 8.49 14.20
N ARG A 208 -2.93 8.17 14.74
CA ARG A 208 -2.17 9.07 15.61
C ARG A 208 -0.77 9.25 15.08
N THR A 209 -0.28 10.45 15.18
CA THR A 209 1.11 10.80 14.87
C THR A 209 1.82 11.21 16.16
N ILE A 210 3.02 10.68 16.33
CA ILE A 210 3.94 11.04 17.42
C ILE A 210 5.20 11.54 16.75
N GLU A 211 5.59 12.74 17.09
CA GLU A 211 6.82 13.37 16.60
C GLU A 211 7.82 13.51 17.75
N THR A 212 9.05 13.15 17.47
CA THR A 212 10.20 13.31 18.36
C THR A 212 11.31 14.01 17.61
N ASP A 213 12.38 14.41 18.29
CA ASP A 213 13.55 15.05 17.66
C ASP A 213 14.20 14.20 16.55
N LYS A 214 13.96 12.89 16.54
CA LYS A 214 14.62 11.94 15.62
C LYS A 214 13.67 11.16 14.73
N HIS A 215 12.40 11.02 15.09
CA HIS A 215 11.48 10.11 14.44
C HIS A 215 10.06 10.68 14.40
N ILE A 216 9.36 10.35 13.34
CA ILE A 216 7.91 10.48 13.26
C ILE A 216 7.34 9.07 13.24
N ALA A 217 6.43 8.77 14.17
CA ALA A 217 5.71 7.51 14.20
C ALA A 217 4.22 7.75 13.91
N VAL A 218 3.65 6.95 13.03
CA VAL A 218 2.23 6.98 12.70
C VAL A 218 1.63 5.62 13.02
N THR A 219 0.55 5.59 13.79
CA THR A 219 -0.06 4.36 14.26
C THR A 219 -1.59 4.46 14.31
N SER A 220 -2.25 3.36 14.00
CA SER A 220 -3.71 3.21 14.09
C SER A 220 -4.17 2.70 15.46
N VAL A 221 -3.24 2.35 16.34
CA VAL A 221 -3.55 1.82 17.69
C VAL A 221 -3.21 2.86 18.73
N SER A 222 -4.16 3.17 19.62
CA SER A 222 -3.89 4.07 20.73
C SER A 222 -3.22 3.31 21.87
N TYR A 223 -1.90 3.24 21.85
CA TYR A 223 -1.16 2.92 23.07
C TYR A 223 -1.02 4.21 23.88
N THR A 224 -1.40 4.16 25.14
CA THR A 224 -1.24 5.29 26.10
C THR A 224 0.23 5.53 26.46
N HIS A 225 1.11 4.57 26.19
CA HIS A 225 2.56 4.66 26.44
C HIS A 225 3.35 3.99 25.32
N LEU A 226 3.74 4.75 24.31
CA LEU A 226 4.88 4.40 23.47
C LEU A 226 6.14 4.92 24.16
N THR A 227 6.70 4.14 25.05
CA THR A 227 8.11 4.32 25.41
C THR A 227 8.94 3.79 24.26
N LEU A 228 9.36 4.68 23.35
CA LEU A 228 10.44 4.35 22.44
C LEU A 228 11.66 4.01 23.28
N PRO A 229 12.40 2.93 22.96
CA PRO A 229 13.62 2.62 23.68
C PRO A 229 14.57 3.81 23.56
N THR A 230 14.73 4.56 24.64
CA THR A 230 15.81 5.52 24.76
C THR A 230 17.08 4.70 24.92
N ASN A 231 17.87 4.58 23.87
CA ASN A 231 19.24 4.14 24.01
C ASN A 231 19.97 5.19 24.83
N SER A 232 20.02 4.96 26.12
CA SER A 232 21.01 5.56 27.00
C SER A 232 22.30 4.77 26.83
N GLY A 233 23.19 5.23 26.01
CA GLY A 233 24.55 4.75 25.87
C GLY A 233 25.47 5.91 25.75
#